data_510354937fd362cd277b73533139e716
#
_entry.id   510354937fd362cd277b73533139e716
#
_cell.length_a   1.000
_cell.length_b   1.000
_cell.length_c   1.000
_cell.angle_alpha   90.00
_cell.angle_beta   90.00
_cell.angle_gamma   90.00
#
_symmetry.space_group_name_H-M   'P 1'
#
loop_
_entity.id
_entity.type
_entity.pdbx_description
1 polymer ?
#
loop_
_entity_poly.entity_id
_entity_poly.type
_entity_poly.pdbx_seq_one_letter_code
_entity_poly.pdbx_strand_id
1 'polypeptide(L)'
;MKSKKLALLAFTLSTFMATGVMADDVDSSLVLKRIAERGVINMGHRESSVPFSYIGKDGKPEGYSVDLCHKIIDQIKEVTGKKDLKIKYVPVTSQTRIALMSNGTIDIECGSTTNNLTRQNQVEFMPVTFITGAKIGSKKESGITKIEDLDGKVMALPLGSNTEKIIRGIAKEKGLNIRFVMSKDHPQAWLNLENGRVDAYAADGVMLAGLISKAKKPDEFQVTEEFLSYDPYGIMVPHDDSTYRRLGNVVLADLMRSGEILKIYDKWFNPGPTGINMPISDQLRMAFEIQALPH
;
A
#
# COMPACT_ATOMS: atom_id res chain seq x y z
N MET A 1 2.88 -64.19 -40.81
CA MET A 1 3.57 -62.91 -41.10
C MET A 1 2.82 -61.81 -40.38
N LYS A 2 3.31 -61.34 -39.22
CA LYS A 2 2.66 -60.27 -38.39
C LYS A 2 3.50 -59.00 -38.54
N SER A 3 2.99 -57.99 -39.21
CA SER A 3 3.64 -56.67 -39.39
C SER A 3 3.39 -55.83 -38.11
N LYS A 4 4.46 -55.49 -37.42
CA LYS A 4 4.46 -54.56 -36.27
C LYS A 4 4.50 -53.12 -36.82
N LYS A 5 3.43 -52.36 -36.63
CA LYS A 5 3.44 -50.91 -36.88
C LYS A 5 4.08 -50.24 -35.66
N LEU A 6 5.19 -49.60 -35.90
CA LEU A 6 5.91 -48.75 -34.94
C LEU A 6 5.22 -47.38 -34.95
N ALA A 7 4.57 -47.01 -33.86
CA ALA A 7 4.01 -45.65 -33.68
C ALA A 7 5.12 -44.78 -33.14
N LEU A 8 5.57 -43.81 -33.97
CA LEU A 8 6.50 -42.74 -33.57
C LEU A 8 5.69 -41.68 -32.82
N LEU A 9 5.87 -41.61 -31.51
CA LEU A 9 5.35 -40.49 -30.69
C LEU A 9 6.26 -39.29 -30.87
N ALA A 10 5.82 -38.34 -31.67
CA ALA A 10 6.50 -37.03 -31.76
C ALA A 10 6.16 -36.23 -30.49
N PHE A 11 7.12 -36.11 -29.60
CA PHE A 11 7.08 -35.23 -28.44
C PHE A 11 7.42 -33.83 -28.93
N THR A 12 6.43 -33.01 -29.21
CA THR A 12 6.63 -31.60 -29.50
C THR A 12 6.97 -30.88 -28.19
N LEU A 13 8.25 -30.63 -28.01
CA LEU A 13 8.79 -29.77 -26.96
C LEU A 13 8.35 -28.33 -27.29
N SER A 14 7.25 -27.89 -26.70
CA SER A 14 6.84 -26.47 -26.75
C SER A 14 7.82 -25.68 -25.93
N THR A 15 8.89 -25.22 -26.55
CA THR A 15 9.79 -24.21 -26.00
C THR A 15 8.97 -22.94 -25.86
N PHE A 16 8.59 -22.63 -24.65
CA PHE A 16 8.06 -21.30 -24.29
C PHE A 16 9.18 -20.31 -24.56
N MET A 17 9.10 -19.65 -25.70
CA MET A 17 9.92 -18.48 -25.99
C MET A 17 9.44 -17.32 -25.11
N ALA A 18 9.98 -17.25 -23.90
CA ALA A 18 10.06 -16.01 -23.14
C ALA A 18 11.11 -15.12 -23.86
N THR A 19 10.68 -14.52 -24.97
CA THR A 19 11.58 -13.76 -25.83
C THR A 19 11.52 -12.28 -25.50
N GLY A 20 12.66 -11.73 -25.13
CA GLY A 20 13.08 -10.48 -25.74
C GLY A 20 12.58 -9.15 -25.20
N VAL A 21 12.11 -9.06 -23.94
CA VAL A 21 11.72 -7.75 -23.34
C VAL A 21 12.76 -7.25 -22.32
N MET A 22 13.83 -7.97 -22.07
CA MET A 22 14.62 -7.85 -20.84
C MET A 22 15.82 -6.87 -20.88
N ALA A 23 16.52 -6.72 -22.00
CA ALA A 23 17.70 -5.85 -22.05
C ALA A 23 17.37 -4.40 -22.40
N ASP A 24 16.44 -4.18 -23.33
CA ASP A 24 15.99 -2.84 -23.74
C ASP A 24 15.26 -2.08 -22.61
N ASP A 25 14.57 -2.79 -21.67
CA ASP A 25 13.85 -2.17 -20.56
C ASP A 25 14.82 -1.54 -19.54
N VAL A 26 15.97 -2.17 -19.25
CA VAL A 26 16.97 -1.59 -18.32
C VAL A 26 17.58 -0.34 -18.91
N ASP A 27 17.90 -0.36 -20.22
CA ASP A 27 18.53 0.77 -20.90
C ASP A 27 17.58 1.97 -21.11
N SER A 28 16.28 1.74 -21.11
CA SER A 28 15.27 2.79 -21.23
C SER A 28 14.80 3.38 -19.88
N SER A 29 15.26 2.81 -18.75
CA SER A 29 14.87 3.25 -17.40
C SER A 29 16.07 3.76 -16.60
N LEU A 30 16.04 5.02 -16.20
CA LEU A 30 17.07 5.60 -15.32
C LEU A 30 17.05 4.95 -13.93
N VAL A 31 15.88 4.56 -13.43
CA VAL A 31 15.75 3.90 -12.13
C VAL A 31 16.33 2.49 -12.16
N LEU A 32 16.00 1.67 -13.17
CA LEU A 32 16.54 0.32 -13.30
C LEU A 32 18.07 0.33 -13.51
N LYS A 33 18.60 1.24 -14.35
CA LYS A 33 20.06 1.44 -14.50
C LYS A 33 20.73 1.71 -13.16
N ARG A 34 20.20 2.70 -12.43
CA ARG A 34 20.72 3.10 -11.13
C ARG A 34 20.70 1.95 -10.13
N ILE A 35 19.62 1.16 -10.10
CA ILE A 35 19.50 -0.03 -9.23
C ILE A 35 20.52 -1.10 -9.65
N ALA A 36 20.64 -1.39 -10.93
CA ALA A 36 21.58 -2.38 -11.46
C ALA A 36 23.05 -2.02 -11.19
N GLU A 37 23.43 -0.75 -11.37
CA GLU A 37 24.77 -0.24 -11.09
C GLU A 37 25.12 -0.29 -9.61
N ARG A 38 24.20 0.09 -8.74
CA ARG A 38 24.40 0.08 -7.27
C ARG A 38 24.35 -1.33 -6.67
N GLY A 39 23.68 -2.29 -7.32
CA GLY A 39 23.36 -3.59 -6.74
C GLY A 39 22.45 -3.50 -5.50
N VAL A 40 21.71 -2.40 -5.34
CA VAL A 40 20.83 -2.12 -4.19
C VAL A 40 19.59 -1.38 -4.67
N ILE A 41 18.41 -1.82 -4.19
CA ILE A 41 17.16 -1.08 -4.26
C ILE A 41 16.80 -0.49 -2.90
N ASN A 42 16.49 0.81 -2.84
CA ASN A 42 16.05 1.50 -1.63
C ASN A 42 14.53 1.40 -1.53
N MET A 43 14.03 0.56 -0.61
CA MET A 43 12.60 0.40 -0.35
C MET A 43 12.16 1.31 0.79
N GLY A 44 11.35 2.32 0.47
CA GLY A 44 10.64 3.10 1.48
C GLY A 44 9.56 2.25 2.16
N HIS A 45 9.58 2.17 3.47
CA HIS A 45 8.60 1.41 4.25
C HIS A 45 8.06 2.21 5.43
N ARG A 46 6.88 1.83 5.92
CA ARG A 46 6.30 2.39 7.14
C ARG A 46 6.68 1.52 8.34
N GLU A 47 6.80 2.14 9.50
CA GLU A 47 7.10 1.42 10.74
C GLU A 47 5.85 0.96 11.48
N SER A 48 4.66 1.51 11.12
CA SER A 48 3.46 1.34 11.94
C SER A 48 2.12 1.42 11.18
N SER A 49 2.12 1.20 9.87
CA SER A 49 0.90 1.20 9.03
C SER A 49 0.36 -0.22 8.82
N VAL A 50 -0.12 -0.82 9.92
CA VAL A 50 -0.73 -2.16 9.91
C VAL A 50 -2.04 -2.14 9.12
N PRO A 51 -2.30 -3.12 8.23
CA PRO A 51 -1.51 -4.31 7.90
C PRO A 51 -0.62 -4.15 6.67
N PHE A 52 -0.41 -2.94 6.14
CA PHE A 52 0.27 -2.70 4.85
C PHE A 52 1.79 -2.72 4.94
N SER A 53 2.35 -2.03 5.95
CA SER A 53 3.79 -1.89 6.14
C SER A 53 4.08 -1.49 7.57
N TYR A 54 4.73 -2.36 8.32
CA TYR A 54 5.08 -2.15 9.72
C TYR A 54 6.28 -3.02 10.11
N ILE A 55 6.86 -2.77 11.27
CA ILE A 55 7.97 -3.59 11.77
C ILE A 55 7.42 -4.84 12.41
N GLY A 56 7.81 -6.00 11.88
CA GLY A 56 7.46 -7.31 12.41
C GLY A 56 8.22 -7.70 13.67
N LYS A 57 7.94 -8.88 14.17
CA LYS A 57 8.58 -9.40 15.40
C LYS A 57 10.09 -9.65 15.24
N ASP A 58 10.56 -9.88 14.04
CA ASP A 58 11.97 -10.07 13.69
C ASP A 58 12.73 -8.75 13.46
N GLY A 59 12.06 -7.61 13.64
CA GLY A 59 12.62 -6.28 13.44
C GLY A 59 12.70 -5.86 11.98
N LYS A 60 12.09 -6.60 11.05
CA LYS A 60 12.04 -6.28 9.61
C LYS A 60 10.69 -5.72 9.19
N PRO A 61 10.65 -4.91 8.12
CA PRO A 61 9.39 -4.50 7.52
C PRO A 61 8.62 -5.69 6.97
N GLU A 62 7.33 -5.77 7.32
CA GLU A 62 6.38 -6.75 6.80
C GLU A 62 5.03 -6.10 6.54
N GLY A 63 4.15 -6.76 5.79
CA GLY A 63 2.80 -6.30 5.51
C GLY A 63 2.38 -6.54 4.06
N TYR A 64 1.12 -6.25 3.78
CA TYR A 64 0.51 -6.46 2.47
C TYR A 64 1.27 -5.76 1.33
N SER A 65 1.54 -4.46 1.49
CA SER A 65 2.27 -3.69 0.47
C SER A 65 3.74 -4.11 0.36
N VAL A 66 4.34 -4.56 1.46
CA VAL A 66 5.72 -5.09 1.47
C VAL A 66 5.80 -6.39 0.67
N ASP A 67 4.83 -7.31 0.85
CA ASP A 67 4.77 -8.55 0.06
C ASP A 67 4.60 -8.27 -1.44
N LEU A 68 3.74 -7.31 -1.82
CA LEU A 68 3.58 -6.91 -3.22
C LEU A 68 4.87 -6.32 -3.79
N CYS A 69 5.56 -5.46 -3.03
CA CYS A 69 6.84 -4.91 -3.44
C CYS A 69 7.93 -5.97 -3.60
N HIS A 70 7.95 -7.00 -2.77
CA HIS A 70 8.90 -8.10 -2.95
C HIS A 70 8.68 -8.82 -4.29
N LYS A 71 7.43 -9.02 -4.73
CA LYS A 71 7.13 -9.58 -6.06
C LYS A 71 7.67 -8.69 -7.19
N ILE A 72 7.52 -7.37 -7.05
CA ILE A 72 8.05 -6.40 -8.01
C ILE A 72 9.58 -6.43 -8.01
N ILE A 73 10.20 -6.48 -6.83
CA ILE A 73 11.67 -6.54 -6.69
C ILE A 73 12.23 -7.83 -7.27
N ASP A 74 11.54 -8.96 -7.13
CA ASP A 74 11.95 -10.21 -7.76
C ASP A 74 11.97 -10.09 -9.29
N GLN A 75 10.98 -9.42 -9.89
CA GLN A 75 11.02 -9.11 -11.33
C GLN A 75 12.15 -8.14 -11.69
N ILE A 76 12.46 -7.14 -10.83
CA ILE A 76 13.61 -6.25 -11.04
C ILE A 76 14.94 -7.04 -11.06
N LYS A 77 15.11 -8.03 -10.18
CA LYS A 77 16.28 -8.92 -10.18
C LYS A 77 16.42 -9.66 -11.52
N GLU A 78 15.31 -10.17 -12.06
CA GLU A 78 15.31 -10.90 -13.33
C GLU A 78 15.69 -9.98 -14.50
N VAL A 79 15.03 -8.82 -14.67
CA VAL A 79 15.29 -7.92 -15.79
C VAL A 79 16.67 -7.27 -15.73
N THR A 80 17.20 -7.01 -14.53
CA THR A 80 18.56 -6.44 -14.36
C THR A 80 19.66 -7.49 -14.36
N GLY A 81 19.33 -8.79 -14.33
CA GLY A 81 20.29 -9.88 -14.16
C GLY A 81 20.99 -9.90 -12.79
N LYS A 82 20.53 -9.10 -11.82
CA LYS A 82 21.15 -8.94 -10.48
C LYS A 82 20.45 -9.84 -9.47
N LYS A 83 20.69 -11.15 -9.51
CA LYS A 83 20.08 -12.13 -8.60
C LYS A 83 20.40 -11.86 -7.13
N ASP A 84 21.54 -11.25 -6.84
CA ASP A 84 22.02 -10.87 -5.51
C ASP A 84 21.66 -9.43 -5.10
N LEU A 85 20.73 -8.79 -5.83
CA LEU A 85 20.25 -7.43 -5.53
C LEU A 85 19.80 -7.31 -4.07
N LYS A 86 20.42 -6.39 -3.35
CA LYS A 86 20.11 -6.14 -1.93
C LYS A 86 18.96 -5.15 -1.79
N ILE A 87 18.14 -5.36 -0.78
CA ILE A 87 17.10 -4.41 -0.38
C ILE A 87 17.62 -3.60 0.80
N LYS A 88 17.69 -2.28 0.63
CA LYS A 88 17.92 -1.34 1.72
C LYS A 88 16.57 -0.76 2.16
N TYR A 89 16.16 -1.09 3.37
CA TYR A 89 14.95 -0.56 3.96
C TYR A 89 15.18 0.87 4.46
N VAL A 90 14.32 1.80 4.04
CA VAL A 90 14.37 3.22 4.40
C VAL A 90 13.04 3.59 5.08
N PRO A 91 13.04 3.92 6.38
CA PRO A 91 11.80 4.29 7.06
C PRO A 91 11.27 5.63 6.55
N VAL A 92 9.97 5.67 6.24
CA VAL A 92 9.29 6.86 5.77
C VAL A 92 8.01 7.15 6.58
N THR A 93 7.66 8.41 6.68
CA THR A 93 6.39 8.87 7.27
C THR A 93 5.45 9.38 6.18
N SER A 94 4.19 9.68 6.52
CA SER A 94 3.28 10.33 5.58
C SER A 94 3.81 11.68 5.09
N GLN A 95 4.56 12.39 5.93
CA GLN A 95 5.15 13.68 5.61
C GLN A 95 6.39 13.59 4.70
N THR A 96 7.22 12.55 4.88
CA THR A 96 8.54 12.50 4.21
C THR A 96 8.56 11.72 2.90
N ARG A 97 7.66 10.73 2.73
CA ARG A 97 7.71 9.76 1.62
C ARG A 97 7.71 10.38 0.22
N ILE A 98 6.90 11.43 -0.02
CA ILE A 98 6.83 12.07 -1.33
C ILE A 98 8.18 12.73 -1.67
N ALA A 99 8.73 13.53 -0.76
CA ALA A 99 10.01 14.19 -0.97
C ALA A 99 11.17 13.19 -1.14
N LEU A 100 11.19 12.10 -0.35
CA LEU A 100 12.21 11.06 -0.46
C LEU A 100 12.12 10.27 -1.78
N MET A 101 10.93 10.11 -2.33
CA MET A 101 10.72 9.54 -3.66
C MET A 101 11.20 10.50 -4.75
N SER A 102 10.72 11.75 -4.71
CA SER A 102 11.03 12.76 -5.73
C SER A 102 12.53 13.08 -5.84
N ASN A 103 13.27 13.02 -4.73
CA ASN A 103 14.71 13.27 -4.73
C ASN A 103 15.58 12.00 -4.95
N GLY A 104 14.96 10.85 -5.19
CA GLY A 104 15.66 9.57 -5.48
C GLY A 104 16.31 8.90 -4.27
N THR A 105 15.97 9.30 -3.02
CA THR A 105 16.44 8.62 -1.81
C THR A 105 15.85 7.22 -1.71
N ILE A 106 14.61 7.03 -2.14
CA ILE A 106 13.94 5.73 -2.27
C ILE A 106 13.58 5.47 -3.73
N ASP A 107 13.61 4.21 -4.13
CA ASP A 107 13.32 3.75 -5.49
C ASP A 107 11.87 3.21 -5.62
N ILE A 108 11.30 2.71 -4.52
CA ILE A 108 9.93 2.19 -4.42
C ILE A 108 9.40 2.46 -3.01
N GLU A 109 8.12 2.83 -2.86
CA GLU A 109 7.49 2.99 -1.54
C GLU A 109 6.38 1.98 -1.35
N CYS A 110 6.51 1.18 -0.29
CA CYS A 110 5.73 0.01 0.03
C CYS A 110 4.91 0.26 1.31
N GLY A 111 4.03 1.24 1.24
CA GLY A 111 3.25 1.68 2.39
C GLY A 111 1.74 1.69 2.13
N SER A 112 1.07 2.63 2.79
CA SER A 112 -0.36 2.91 2.67
C SER A 112 -0.54 4.29 2.02
N THR A 113 -0.22 4.41 0.73
CA THR A 113 -0.19 5.70 0.07
C THR A 113 -1.34 5.87 -0.90
N THR A 114 -2.23 6.82 -0.57
CA THR A 114 -3.32 7.22 -1.47
C THR A 114 -2.75 7.79 -2.76
N ASN A 115 -3.13 7.20 -3.88
CA ASN A 115 -2.92 7.74 -5.20
C ASN A 115 -3.94 8.86 -5.46
N ASN A 116 -3.47 10.09 -5.66
CA ASN A 116 -4.30 11.23 -6.03
C ASN A 116 -3.56 12.19 -6.97
N LEU A 117 -4.32 12.98 -7.72
CA LEU A 117 -3.79 13.88 -8.75
C LEU A 117 -2.75 14.88 -8.22
N THR A 118 -2.92 15.38 -6.99
CA THR A 118 -1.93 16.32 -6.40
C THR A 118 -0.57 15.66 -6.21
N ARG A 119 -0.54 14.39 -5.78
CA ARG A 119 0.70 13.62 -5.59
C ARG A 119 1.33 13.21 -6.91
N GLN A 120 0.50 12.93 -7.92
CA GLN A 120 0.98 12.59 -9.27
C GLN A 120 1.75 13.72 -9.96
N ASN A 121 1.72 14.94 -9.45
CA ASN A 121 2.61 16.03 -9.91
C ASN A 121 4.07 15.84 -9.48
N GLN A 122 4.37 14.92 -8.57
CA GLN A 122 5.71 14.76 -7.98
C GLN A 122 6.20 13.31 -8.03
N VAL A 123 5.30 12.35 -8.07
CA VAL A 123 5.57 10.91 -8.03
C VAL A 123 4.55 10.18 -8.92
N GLU A 124 4.81 8.92 -9.25
CA GLU A 124 3.85 8.08 -9.94
C GLU A 124 3.39 6.90 -9.07
N PHE A 125 2.33 6.24 -9.52
CA PHE A 125 1.74 5.10 -8.85
C PHE A 125 1.53 3.94 -9.82
N MET A 126 1.76 2.75 -9.34
CA MET A 126 1.32 1.51 -9.97
C MET A 126 -0.18 1.30 -9.75
N PRO A 127 -0.80 0.26 -10.34
CA PRO A 127 -2.23 -0.04 -10.19
C PRO A 127 -2.70 -0.03 -8.74
N VAL A 128 -3.99 0.21 -8.57
CA VAL A 128 -4.63 0.21 -7.24
C VAL A 128 -4.52 -1.16 -6.60
N THR A 129 -3.96 -1.19 -5.40
CA THR A 129 -3.76 -2.41 -4.61
C THR A 129 -4.72 -2.51 -3.43
N PHE A 130 -5.35 -1.41 -3.03
CA PHE A 130 -6.33 -1.35 -1.95
C PHE A 130 -7.27 -0.15 -2.13
N ILE A 131 -8.49 -0.25 -1.59
CA ILE A 131 -9.46 0.85 -1.57
C ILE A 131 -9.94 1.05 -0.14
N THR A 132 -9.91 2.30 0.33
CA THR A 132 -10.38 2.71 1.64
C THR A 132 -10.88 4.15 1.60
N GLY A 133 -11.06 4.77 2.75
CA GLY A 133 -11.38 6.18 2.91
C GLY A 133 -11.18 6.61 4.36
N ALA A 134 -11.09 7.93 4.57
CA ALA A 134 -10.97 8.51 5.89
C ALA A 134 -12.23 8.23 6.73
N LYS A 135 -12.01 7.87 7.98
CA LYS A 135 -13.02 7.69 9.02
C LYS A 135 -12.56 8.34 10.32
N ILE A 136 -13.46 8.42 11.29
CA ILE A 136 -13.17 8.97 12.60
C ILE A 136 -13.29 7.86 13.63
N GLY A 137 -12.22 7.65 14.39
CA GLY A 137 -12.19 6.80 15.57
C GLY A 137 -12.35 7.63 16.83
N SER A 138 -13.17 7.16 17.76
CA SER A 138 -13.42 7.80 19.06
C SER A 138 -13.71 6.76 20.13
N LYS A 139 -13.76 7.18 21.39
CA LYS A 139 -14.33 6.34 22.44
C LYS A 139 -15.87 6.32 22.30
N LYS A 140 -16.50 5.18 22.52
CA LYS A 140 -17.96 5.04 22.44
C LYS A 140 -18.70 6.01 23.37
N GLU A 141 -18.15 6.24 24.57
CA GLU A 141 -18.70 7.18 25.55
C GLU A 141 -18.73 8.63 25.07
N SER A 142 -17.93 8.99 24.06
CA SER A 142 -17.91 10.35 23.50
C SER A 142 -19.14 10.70 22.66
N GLY A 143 -19.89 9.68 22.19
CA GLY A 143 -21.05 9.85 21.33
C GLY A 143 -20.73 10.39 19.92
N ILE A 144 -19.46 10.44 19.52
CA ILE A 144 -19.04 10.95 18.20
C ILE A 144 -19.35 9.89 17.13
N THR A 145 -20.30 10.16 16.26
CA THR A 145 -20.74 9.26 15.17
C THR A 145 -20.52 9.85 13.78
N LYS A 146 -20.33 11.14 13.67
CA LYS A 146 -20.12 11.90 12.42
C LYS A 146 -19.21 13.10 12.67
N ILE A 147 -18.74 13.73 11.59
CA ILE A 147 -17.78 14.83 11.70
C ILE A 147 -18.35 16.07 12.38
N GLU A 148 -19.67 16.31 12.26
CA GLU A 148 -20.35 17.44 12.90
C GLU A 148 -20.30 17.36 14.44
N ASP A 149 -20.23 16.17 15.01
CA ASP A 149 -20.14 15.96 16.47
C ASP A 149 -18.79 16.44 17.05
N LEU A 150 -17.86 16.83 16.17
CA LEU A 150 -16.53 17.32 16.54
C LEU A 150 -16.46 18.84 16.71
N ASP A 151 -17.56 19.57 16.53
CA ASP A 151 -17.55 21.01 16.77
C ASP A 151 -17.18 21.32 18.24
N GLY A 152 -16.18 22.18 18.44
CA GLY A 152 -15.61 22.47 19.75
C GLY A 152 -14.72 21.39 20.36
N LYS A 153 -14.47 20.26 19.66
CA LYS A 153 -13.67 19.11 20.12
C LYS A 153 -12.21 19.16 19.67
N VAL A 154 -11.44 18.21 20.17
CA VAL A 154 -10.02 18.02 19.85
C VAL A 154 -9.82 16.76 19.06
N MET A 155 -9.17 16.84 17.90
CA MET A 155 -8.91 15.71 17.02
C MET A 155 -7.43 15.56 16.73
N ALA A 156 -6.89 14.33 16.83
CA ALA A 156 -5.57 13.99 16.34
C ALA A 156 -5.59 13.73 14.84
N LEU A 157 -4.53 14.16 14.13
CA LEU A 157 -4.33 13.90 12.71
C LEU A 157 -2.86 13.53 12.44
N PRO A 158 -2.58 12.53 11.59
CA PRO A 158 -1.20 12.25 11.15
C PRO A 158 -0.73 13.32 10.18
N LEU A 159 0.37 13.97 10.48
CA LEU A 159 0.95 15.04 9.67
C LEU A 159 1.31 14.57 8.26
N GLY A 160 0.89 15.32 7.22
CA GLY A 160 1.16 15.03 5.81
C GLY A 160 0.32 13.87 5.24
N SER A 161 -0.68 13.39 5.97
CA SER A 161 -1.61 12.38 5.47
C SER A 161 -2.64 12.99 4.50
N ASN A 162 -3.26 12.13 3.65
CA ASN A 162 -4.41 12.56 2.85
C ASN A 162 -5.61 12.89 3.76
N THR A 163 -5.78 12.09 4.80
CA THR A 163 -6.83 12.28 5.82
C THR A 163 -6.76 13.67 6.48
N GLU A 164 -5.55 14.16 6.82
CA GLU A 164 -5.38 15.52 7.34
C GLU A 164 -5.99 16.57 6.41
N LYS A 165 -5.62 16.50 5.12
CA LYS A 165 -6.10 17.44 4.11
C LYS A 165 -7.63 17.39 3.97
N ILE A 166 -8.20 16.19 3.92
CA ILE A 166 -9.65 15.97 3.78
C ILE A 166 -10.41 16.51 4.99
N ILE A 167 -10.00 16.13 6.20
CA ILE A 167 -10.68 16.55 7.44
C ILE A 167 -10.65 18.07 7.60
N ARG A 168 -9.50 18.71 7.35
CA ARG A 168 -9.40 20.18 7.39
C ARG A 168 -10.28 20.85 6.34
N GLY A 169 -10.38 20.26 5.14
CA GLY A 169 -11.26 20.74 4.09
C GLY A 169 -12.72 20.72 4.51
N ILE A 170 -13.20 19.57 4.99
CA ILE A 170 -14.59 19.40 5.45
C ILE A 170 -14.91 20.30 6.66
N ALA A 171 -14.00 20.39 7.64
CA ALA A 171 -14.19 21.26 8.80
C ALA A 171 -14.35 22.72 8.39
N LYS A 172 -13.53 23.20 7.45
CA LYS A 172 -13.63 24.56 6.89
C LYS A 172 -14.94 24.78 6.13
N GLU A 173 -15.33 23.84 5.27
CA GLU A 173 -16.54 23.91 4.46
C GLU A 173 -17.79 23.97 5.34
N LYS A 174 -17.83 23.16 6.40
CA LYS A 174 -18.96 23.07 7.34
C LYS A 174 -18.89 24.11 8.48
N GLY A 175 -17.83 24.91 8.55
CA GLY A 175 -17.66 25.90 9.62
C GLY A 175 -17.44 25.31 11.01
N LEU A 176 -16.89 24.09 11.11
CA LEU A 176 -16.65 23.40 12.38
C LEU A 176 -15.38 23.93 13.06
N ASN A 177 -15.49 24.23 14.36
CA ASN A 177 -14.37 24.68 15.18
C ASN A 177 -13.68 23.49 15.85
N ILE A 178 -12.86 22.75 15.08
CA ILE A 178 -12.11 21.58 15.57
C ILE A 178 -10.67 21.98 15.91
N ARG A 179 -10.21 21.67 17.13
CA ARG A 179 -8.81 21.84 17.51
C ARG A 179 -7.99 20.65 17.07
N PHE A 180 -7.09 20.83 16.09
CA PHE A 180 -6.25 19.75 15.56
C PHE A 180 -4.95 19.60 16.35
N VAL A 181 -4.64 18.35 16.75
CA VAL A 181 -3.38 17.94 17.34
C VAL A 181 -2.63 17.09 16.31
N MET A 182 -1.51 17.60 15.80
CA MET A 182 -0.72 16.90 14.80
C MET A 182 0.15 15.83 15.44
N SER A 183 0.15 14.64 14.85
CA SER A 183 0.94 13.49 15.29
C SER A 183 1.91 13.06 14.20
N LYS A 184 3.10 12.63 14.58
CA LYS A 184 4.14 12.15 13.65
C LYS A 184 3.65 10.92 12.86
N ASP A 185 2.94 10.02 13.54
CA ASP A 185 2.49 8.75 12.99
C ASP A 185 1.16 8.29 13.62
N HIS A 186 0.64 7.18 13.12
CA HIS A 186 -0.63 6.61 13.58
C HIS A 186 -0.60 6.15 15.05
N PRO A 187 0.43 5.44 15.57
CA PRO A 187 0.49 5.06 16.98
C PRO A 187 0.46 6.24 17.94
N GLN A 188 1.18 7.32 17.63
CA GLN A 188 1.15 8.53 18.47
C GLN A 188 -0.24 9.17 18.49
N ALA A 189 -0.91 9.26 17.34
CA ALA A 189 -2.28 9.77 17.26
C ALA A 189 -3.24 8.89 18.07
N TRP A 190 -3.14 7.58 17.91
CA TRP A 190 -3.94 6.60 18.64
C TRP A 190 -3.73 6.69 20.16
N LEU A 191 -2.48 6.75 20.60
CA LEU A 191 -2.15 6.87 22.03
C LEU A 191 -2.72 8.15 22.65
N ASN A 192 -2.79 9.24 21.90
CA ASN A 192 -3.45 10.46 22.35
C ASN A 192 -4.96 10.24 22.58
N LEU A 193 -5.62 9.46 21.71
CA LEU A 193 -7.02 9.09 21.86
C LEU A 193 -7.24 8.13 23.06
N GLU A 194 -6.44 7.07 23.17
CA GLU A 194 -6.54 6.11 24.28
C GLU A 194 -6.40 6.80 25.64
N ASN A 195 -5.46 7.74 25.75
CA ASN A 195 -5.19 8.48 26.99
C ASN A 195 -6.16 9.68 27.20
N GLY A 196 -7.13 9.89 26.35
CA GLY A 196 -8.11 10.99 26.49
C GLY A 196 -7.51 12.38 26.29
N ARG A 197 -6.35 12.50 25.63
CA ARG A 197 -5.75 13.80 25.29
C ARG A 197 -6.43 14.47 24.10
N VAL A 198 -7.13 13.69 23.32
CA VAL A 198 -7.98 14.11 22.19
C VAL A 198 -9.30 13.35 22.26
N ASP A 199 -10.37 13.94 21.71
CA ASP A 199 -11.71 13.34 21.67
C ASP A 199 -11.84 12.35 20.52
N ALA A 200 -11.08 12.55 19.43
CA ALA A 200 -11.13 11.74 18.24
C ALA A 200 -9.76 11.66 17.53
N TYR A 201 -9.64 10.66 16.67
CA TYR A 201 -8.52 10.48 15.77
C TYR A 201 -9.06 10.11 14.38
N ALA A 202 -8.62 10.80 13.33
CA ALA A 202 -8.99 10.46 11.96
C ALA A 202 -7.85 9.78 11.23
N ALA A 203 -8.18 8.67 10.60
CA ALA A 203 -7.32 7.91 9.69
C ALA A 203 -8.19 7.11 8.72
N ASP A 204 -7.55 6.44 7.78
CA ASP A 204 -8.26 5.52 6.90
C ASP A 204 -8.87 4.37 7.72
N GLY A 205 -10.08 3.96 7.36
CA GLY A 205 -10.86 3.01 8.16
C GLY A 205 -10.13 1.72 8.50
N VAL A 206 -9.33 1.21 7.55
CA VAL A 206 -8.47 0.02 7.75
C VAL A 206 -7.36 0.25 8.78
N MET A 207 -6.79 1.47 8.84
CA MET A 207 -5.80 1.84 9.86
C MET A 207 -6.42 1.87 11.25
N LEU A 208 -7.62 2.45 11.37
CA LEU A 208 -8.39 2.44 12.63
C LEU A 208 -8.70 1.02 13.08
N ALA A 209 -9.17 0.15 12.18
CA ALA A 209 -9.42 -1.25 12.49
C ALA A 209 -8.17 -1.97 13.01
N GLY A 210 -7.01 -1.72 12.37
CA GLY A 210 -5.72 -2.29 12.80
C GLY A 210 -5.25 -1.80 14.17
N LEU A 211 -5.54 -0.55 14.52
CA LEU A 211 -5.19 0.01 15.83
C LEU A 211 -6.15 -0.48 16.93
N ILE A 212 -7.45 -0.51 16.63
CA ILE A 212 -8.47 -1.02 17.56
C ILE A 212 -8.21 -2.48 17.89
N SER A 213 -7.85 -3.32 16.89
CA SER A 213 -7.58 -4.75 17.13
C SER A 213 -6.42 -5.01 18.10
N LYS A 214 -5.52 -4.03 18.26
CA LYS A 214 -4.35 -4.07 19.16
C LYS A 214 -4.53 -3.26 20.45
N ALA A 215 -5.65 -2.56 20.58
CA ALA A 215 -5.95 -1.77 21.77
C ALA A 215 -6.11 -2.68 23.01
N LYS A 216 -5.79 -2.15 24.20
CA LYS A 216 -6.00 -2.88 25.47
C LYS A 216 -7.46 -3.24 25.72
N LYS A 217 -8.36 -2.39 25.25
CA LYS A 217 -9.83 -2.53 25.39
C LYS A 217 -10.51 -2.13 24.08
N PRO A 218 -10.50 -3.02 23.07
CA PRO A 218 -11.05 -2.72 21.76
C PRO A 218 -12.52 -2.27 21.80
N ASP A 219 -13.29 -2.85 22.72
CA ASP A 219 -14.73 -2.60 22.88
C ASP A 219 -15.06 -1.18 23.36
N GLU A 220 -14.11 -0.43 23.91
CA GLU A 220 -14.31 0.97 24.30
C GLU A 220 -14.31 1.93 23.10
N PHE A 221 -13.87 1.49 21.92
CA PHE A 221 -13.73 2.33 20.75
C PHE A 221 -14.78 2.05 19.68
N GLN A 222 -15.04 3.07 18.87
CA GLN A 222 -15.91 3.01 17.70
C GLN A 222 -15.28 3.76 16.53
N VAL A 223 -15.78 3.46 15.33
CA VAL A 223 -15.39 4.13 14.07
C VAL A 223 -16.68 4.58 13.38
N THR A 224 -16.69 5.77 12.80
CA THR A 224 -17.83 6.26 12.02
C THR A 224 -18.19 5.29 10.89
N GLU A 225 -19.48 5.19 10.56
CA GLU A 225 -19.93 4.29 9.49
C GLU A 225 -19.53 4.81 8.12
N GLU A 226 -19.72 6.10 7.86
CA GLU A 226 -19.47 6.72 6.56
C GLU A 226 -17.98 6.97 6.32
N PHE A 227 -17.56 6.79 5.07
CA PHE A 227 -16.28 7.27 4.57
C PHE A 227 -16.37 8.76 4.25
N LEU A 228 -15.39 9.53 4.73
CA LEU A 228 -15.27 10.96 4.44
C LEU A 228 -14.47 11.24 3.16
N SER A 229 -13.87 10.21 2.58
CA SER A 229 -13.12 10.28 1.32
C SER A 229 -13.09 8.94 0.62
N TYR A 230 -12.60 8.95 -0.63
CA TYR A 230 -12.22 7.77 -1.40
C TYR A 230 -10.71 7.77 -1.57
N ASP A 231 -10.06 6.74 -1.06
CA ASP A 231 -8.60 6.63 -0.98
C ASP A 231 -8.10 5.34 -1.65
N PRO A 232 -7.85 5.33 -2.96
CA PRO A 232 -7.20 4.22 -3.64
C PRO A 232 -5.71 4.22 -3.30
N TYR A 233 -5.19 3.12 -2.75
CA TYR A 233 -3.76 2.96 -2.51
C TYR A 233 -3.05 2.36 -3.72
N GLY A 234 -1.83 2.80 -3.97
CA GLY A 234 -0.92 2.24 -4.96
C GLY A 234 0.51 2.23 -4.45
N ILE A 235 1.31 1.35 -5.01
CA ILE A 235 2.76 1.36 -4.82
C ILE A 235 3.31 2.61 -5.52
N MET A 236 4.03 3.45 -4.76
CA MET A 236 4.54 4.71 -5.27
C MET A 236 5.96 4.54 -5.82
N VAL A 237 6.23 5.17 -6.96
CA VAL A 237 7.50 5.10 -7.69
C VAL A 237 7.93 6.47 -8.17
N PRO A 238 9.20 6.65 -8.60
CA PRO A 238 9.67 7.90 -9.18
C PRO A 238 8.83 8.37 -10.36
N HIS A 239 8.73 9.68 -10.50
CA HIS A 239 8.08 10.33 -11.64
C HIS A 239 8.95 10.18 -12.91
N ASP A 240 8.33 10.23 -14.09
CA ASP A 240 8.98 10.26 -15.41
C ASP A 240 9.82 9.02 -15.77
N ASP A 241 9.55 7.85 -15.14
CA ASP A 241 10.13 6.58 -15.56
C ASP A 241 9.02 5.57 -15.91
N SER A 242 8.46 5.73 -17.09
CA SER A 242 7.35 4.89 -17.56
C SER A 242 7.72 3.41 -17.70
N THR A 243 8.98 3.10 -18.02
CA THR A 243 9.49 1.73 -18.11
C THR A 243 9.52 1.06 -16.74
N TYR A 244 10.04 1.75 -15.73
CA TYR A 244 10.05 1.24 -14.36
C TYR A 244 8.63 1.02 -13.82
N ARG A 245 7.75 2.01 -14.01
CA ARG A 245 6.34 1.88 -13.63
C ARG A 245 5.64 0.74 -14.36
N ARG A 246 5.86 0.60 -15.68
CA ARG A 246 5.29 -0.48 -16.51
C ARG A 246 5.71 -1.87 -16.01
N LEU A 247 6.97 -2.06 -15.61
CA LEU A 247 7.44 -3.31 -15.03
C LEU A 247 6.58 -3.71 -13.82
N GLY A 248 6.38 -2.80 -12.86
CA GLY A 248 5.53 -3.06 -11.71
C GLY A 248 4.06 -3.26 -12.07
N ASN A 249 3.54 -2.54 -13.08
CA ASN A 249 2.17 -2.72 -13.56
C ASN A 249 1.95 -4.12 -14.10
N VAL A 250 2.90 -4.67 -14.86
CA VAL A 250 2.84 -6.04 -15.39
C VAL A 250 2.83 -7.05 -14.24
N VAL A 251 3.73 -6.91 -13.28
CA VAL A 251 3.76 -7.81 -12.11
C VAL A 251 2.43 -7.80 -11.36
N LEU A 252 1.88 -6.63 -11.06
CA LEU A 252 0.61 -6.52 -10.35
C LEU A 252 -0.56 -7.09 -11.18
N ALA A 253 -0.60 -6.83 -12.48
CA ALA A 253 -1.61 -7.41 -13.38
C ALA A 253 -1.55 -8.94 -13.41
N ASP A 254 -0.35 -9.52 -13.40
CA ASP A 254 -0.14 -10.97 -13.34
C ASP A 254 -0.61 -11.57 -12.01
N LEU A 255 -0.33 -10.90 -10.89
CA LEU A 255 -0.83 -11.31 -9.58
C LEU A 255 -2.36 -11.26 -9.51
N MET A 256 -2.98 -10.23 -10.12
CA MET A 256 -4.43 -10.08 -10.19
C MET A 256 -5.05 -11.16 -11.10
N ARG A 257 -4.49 -11.38 -12.29
CA ARG A 257 -4.97 -12.36 -13.28
C ARG A 257 -4.85 -13.81 -12.78
N SER A 258 -3.74 -14.14 -12.11
CA SER A 258 -3.53 -15.48 -11.54
C SER A 258 -4.30 -15.72 -10.24
N GLY A 259 -4.90 -14.69 -9.65
CA GLY A 259 -5.53 -14.74 -8.33
C GLY A 259 -4.53 -14.80 -7.16
N GLU A 260 -3.22 -14.68 -7.41
CA GLU A 260 -2.22 -14.68 -6.32
C GLU A 260 -2.38 -13.47 -5.42
N ILE A 261 -2.81 -12.32 -5.95
CA ILE A 261 -3.07 -11.12 -5.14
C ILE A 261 -4.12 -11.37 -4.06
N LEU A 262 -5.12 -12.23 -4.32
CA LEU A 262 -6.15 -12.60 -3.33
C LEU A 262 -5.55 -13.44 -2.20
N LYS A 263 -4.59 -14.32 -2.47
CA LYS A 263 -3.88 -15.09 -1.44
C LYS A 263 -3.03 -14.17 -0.57
N ILE A 264 -2.37 -13.18 -1.17
CA ILE A 264 -1.61 -12.17 -0.42
C ILE A 264 -2.57 -11.31 0.41
N TYR A 265 -3.74 -10.93 -0.13
CA TYR A 265 -4.77 -10.22 0.60
C TYR A 265 -5.24 -11.03 1.83
N ASP A 266 -5.63 -12.29 1.62
CA ASP A 266 -6.13 -13.18 2.68
C ASP A 266 -5.10 -13.38 3.81
N LYS A 267 -3.81 -13.46 3.48
CA LYS A 267 -2.73 -13.54 4.47
C LYS A 267 -2.77 -12.38 5.48
N TRP A 268 -3.16 -11.19 5.04
CA TRP A 268 -3.06 -9.97 5.86
C TRP A 268 -4.39 -9.47 6.41
N PHE A 269 -5.52 -9.78 5.76
CA PHE A 269 -6.85 -9.22 6.06
C PHE A 269 -7.89 -10.24 6.51
N ASN A 270 -7.70 -11.54 6.28
CA ASN A 270 -8.48 -12.60 6.91
C ASN A 270 -7.69 -13.13 8.11
N PRO A 271 -8.31 -13.42 9.28
CA PRO A 271 -7.62 -13.30 10.56
C PRO A 271 -6.24 -13.88 10.53
N GLY A 272 -5.33 -13.01 10.13
CA GLY A 272 -3.93 -13.28 9.90
C GLY A 272 -3.09 -12.77 11.09
N PRO A 273 -1.81 -12.50 10.87
CA PRO A 273 -0.88 -12.08 11.93
C PRO A 273 -1.29 -10.81 12.67
N THR A 274 -2.17 -10.01 12.06
CA THR A 274 -2.61 -8.71 12.60
C THR A 274 -3.90 -8.77 13.40
N GLY A 275 -4.63 -9.89 13.37
CA GLY A 275 -5.95 -10.03 13.99
C GLY A 275 -7.07 -9.27 13.26
N ILE A 276 -6.76 -8.63 12.14
CA ILE A 276 -7.76 -7.94 11.31
C ILE A 276 -8.59 -8.99 10.58
N ASN A 277 -9.91 -8.86 10.62
CA ASN A 277 -10.84 -9.63 9.83
C ASN A 277 -11.61 -8.68 8.92
N MET A 278 -11.16 -8.56 7.67
CA MET A 278 -11.71 -7.66 6.66
C MET A 278 -11.77 -8.39 5.32
N PRO A 279 -12.86 -9.10 5.03
CA PRO A 279 -13.08 -9.71 3.73
C PRO A 279 -12.95 -8.68 2.61
N ILE A 280 -12.41 -9.11 1.46
CA ILE A 280 -12.24 -8.21 0.32
C ILE A 280 -13.59 -7.65 -0.13
N SER A 281 -13.67 -6.33 -0.32
CA SER A 281 -14.88 -5.67 -0.82
C SER A 281 -15.09 -5.95 -2.32
N ASP A 282 -16.35 -5.86 -2.77
CA ASP A 282 -16.71 -6.01 -4.19
C ASP A 282 -16.01 -4.96 -5.05
N GLN A 283 -15.87 -3.72 -4.54
CA GLN A 283 -15.17 -2.63 -5.23
C GLN A 283 -13.71 -2.96 -5.46
N LEU A 284 -13.02 -3.50 -4.45
CA LEU A 284 -11.60 -3.87 -4.60
C LEU A 284 -11.45 -5.10 -5.51
N ARG A 285 -12.35 -6.08 -5.42
CA ARG A 285 -12.38 -7.25 -6.32
C ARG A 285 -12.55 -6.81 -7.77
N MET A 286 -13.53 -5.94 -8.04
CA MET A 286 -13.75 -5.37 -9.38
C MET A 286 -12.53 -4.57 -9.86
N ALA A 287 -11.89 -3.79 -8.99
CA ALA A 287 -10.67 -3.06 -9.33
C ALA A 287 -9.54 -4.01 -9.76
N PHE A 288 -9.39 -5.16 -9.11
CA PHE A 288 -8.41 -6.18 -9.52
C PHE A 288 -8.76 -6.81 -10.87
N GLU A 289 -10.04 -7.12 -11.11
CA GLU A 289 -10.50 -7.68 -12.39
C GLU A 289 -10.25 -6.73 -13.56
N ILE A 290 -10.54 -5.43 -13.39
CA ILE A 290 -10.32 -4.40 -14.42
C ILE A 290 -8.82 -4.19 -14.69
N GLN A 291 -7.98 -4.29 -13.66
CA GLN A 291 -6.54 -4.07 -13.76
C GLN A 291 -5.75 -5.33 -14.15
N ALA A 292 -6.39 -6.51 -14.18
CA ALA A 292 -5.82 -7.77 -14.65
C ALA A 292 -5.70 -7.79 -16.19
N LEU A 293 -4.98 -6.80 -16.74
CA LEU A 293 -4.85 -6.60 -18.18
C LEU A 293 -4.31 -7.86 -18.89
N PRO A 294 -4.82 -8.19 -20.09
CA PRO A 294 -4.26 -9.28 -20.92
C PRO A 294 -2.84 -8.93 -21.39
N HIS A 295 -2.07 -9.95 -21.77
CA HIS A 295 -0.74 -9.79 -22.40
C HIS A 295 -0.86 -9.26 -23.82
#